data_a58d632309ac8adb5e3e2f3b472ed4ce
#
_entry.id   a58d632309ac8adb5e3e2f3b472ed4ce
#
_cell.length_a   1.000
_cell.length_b   1.000
_cell.length_c   1.000
_cell.angle_alpha   90.00
_cell.angle_beta   90.00
_cell.angle_gamma   90.00
#
_symmetry.space_group_name_H-M   'P 1'
#
loop_
_entity.id
_entity.type
_entity.pdbx_description
1 polymer ?
#
loop_
_entity_poly.entity_id
_entity_poly.type
_entity_poly.pdbx_seq_one_letter_code
_entity_poly.pdbx_strand_id
1 'polypeptide(L)'
;MKKDPLYKSFGYAFQGIFNTIRTERNIKIHCVAAILVTIFGIWLQISKTEWMICFILFGLILALELVNTAVEATVDLFTEERKPLAKKAKDAAAGAVLIVAIFAAVIGILI
;
A
#
# COMPACT_ATOMS: atom_id res chain seq x y z
N MET A 1 -14.98 18.85 0.44
CA MET A 1 -13.68 18.70 -0.22
C MET A 1 -13.63 19.28 -1.62
N LYS A 2 -14.71 19.15 -2.39
CA LYS A 2 -14.75 19.69 -3.78
C LYS A 2 -14.52 21.19 -3.89
N LYS A 3 -14.85 21.96 -2.85
CA LYS A 3 -14.73 23.42 -2.84
C LYS A 3 -13.41 23.92 -2.26
N ASP A 4 -12.58 23.01 -1.74
CA ASP A 4 -11.31 23.41 -1.16
C ASP A 4 -10.27 23.71 -2.25
N PRO A 5 -9.37 24.66 -1.99
CA PRO A 5 -8.26 24.90 -2.90
C PRO A 5 -7.40 23.62 -3.09
N LEU A 6 -6.77 23.52 -4.24
CA LEU A 6 -5.97 22.35 -4.60
C LEU A 6 -4.88 22.02 -3.55
N TYR A 7 -4.22 23.05 -3.00
CA TYR A 7 -3.17 22.80 -2.00
C TYR A 7 -3.70 22.14 -0.72
N LYS A 8 -4.96 22.41 -0.34
CA LYS A 8 -5.60 21.73 0.80
C LYS A 8 -5.87 20.27 0.50
N SER A 9 -6.24 19.96 -0.74
CA SER A 9 -6.45 18.57 -1.15
C SER A 9 -5.17 17.75 -1.05
N PHE A 10 -4.04 18.32 -1.45
CA PHE A 10 -2.73 17.68 -1.23
C PHE A 10 -2.44 17.50 0.25
N GLY A 11 -2.77 18.48 1.08
CA GLY A 11 -2.61 18.37 2.53
C GLY A 11 -3.39 17.20 3.12
N TYR A 12 -4.64 17.03 2.71
CA TYR A 12 -5.46 15.90 3.15
C TYR A 12 -4.88 14.56 2.70
N ALA A 13 -4.39 14.50 1.48
CA ALA A 13 -3.76 13.29 0.95
C ALA A 13 -2.54 12.90 1.78
N PHE A 14 -1.66 13.85 2.09
CA PHE A 14 -0.50 13.59 2.94
C PHE A 14 -0.90 13.17 4.35
N GLN A 15 -1.94 13.78 4.93
CA GLN A 15 -2.47 13.37 6.23
C GLN A 15 -2.93 11.91 6.20
N GLY A 16 -3.63 11.51 5.14
CA GLY A 16 -4.07 10.12 4.96
C GLY A 16 -2.90 9.15 4.88
N ILE A 17 -1.86 9.51 4.13
CA ILE A 17 -0.66 8.68 4.00
C ILE A 17 0.02 8.52 5.37
N PHE A 18 0.31 9.61 6.05
CA PHE A 18 1.02 9.56 7.33
C PHE A 18 0.20 8.88 8.42
N ASN A 19 -1.10 9.16 8.48
CA ASN A 19 -1.96 8.51 9.45
C ASN A 19 -2.00 6.99 9.25
N THR A 20 -2.10 6.54 8.01
CA THR A 20 -2.14 5.11 7.69
C THR A 20 -0.80 4.44 8.00
N ILE A 21 0.32 5.06 7.65
CA ILE A 21 1.66 4.54 7.99
C ILE A 21 1.81 4.39 9.49
N ARG A 22 1.28 5.35 10.25
CA ARG A 22 1.41 5.35 11.70
C ARG A 22 0.55 4.31 12.39
N THR A 23 -0.64 4.02 11.85
CA THR A 23 -1.65 3.19 12.52
C THR A 23 -1.75 1.77 11.99
N GLU A 24 -1.40 1.52 10.73
CA GLU A 24 -1.57 0.22 10.11
C GLU A 24 -0.29 -0.61 10.16
N ARG A 25 -0.41 -1.84 10.68
CA ARG A 25 0.73 -2.75 10.80
C ARG A 25 1.25 -3.19 9.44
N ASN A 26 0.34 -3.52 8.51
CA ASN A 26 0.73 -4.07 7.21
C ASN A 26 1.55 -3.08 6.39
N ILE A 27 1.19 -1.82 6.40
CA ILE A 27 1.95 -0.81 5.66
C ILE A 27 3.34 -0.59 6.26
N LYS A 28 3.47 -0.73 7.58
CA LYS A 28 4.79 -0.67 8.24
C LYS A 28 5.69 -1.82 7.79
N ILE A 29 5.14 -3.02 7.66
CA ILE A 29 5.86 -4.19 7.16
C ILE A 29 6.35 -3.94 5.73
N HIS A 30 5.50 -3.41 4.87
CA HIS A 30 5.88 -3.09 3.49
C HIS A 30 6.94 -1.99 3.42
N CYS A 31 6.87 -0.99 4.28
CA CYS A 31 7.89 0.05 4.36
C CYS A 31 9.25 -0.50 4.79
N VAL A 32 9.27 -1.40 5.78
CA VAL A 32 10.51 -2.07 6.21
C VAL A 32 11.07 -2.91 5.07
N ALA A 33 10.22 -3.67 4.38
CA ALA A 33 10.64 -4.46 3.23
C ALA A 33 11.25 -3.58 2.14
N ALA A 34 10.63 -2.43 1.86
CA ALA A 34 11.14 -1.48 0.86
C ALA A 34 12.51 -0.93 1.24
N ILE A 35 12.71 -0.62 2.51
CA ILE A 35 14.02 -0.16 3.02
C ILE A 35 15.08 -1.25 2.83
N LEU A 36 14.75 -2.49 3.20
CA LEU A 36 15.67 -3.63 3.06
C LEU A 36 16.04 -3.87 1.60
N VAL A 37 15.06 -3.85 0.70
CA VAL A 37 15.29 -4.02 -0.74
C VAL A 37 16.17 -2.89 -1.28
N THR A 38 15.95 -1.67 -0.82
CA THR A 38 16.78 -0.53 -1.22
C THR A 38 18.23 -0.73 -0.81
N ILE A 39 18.47 -1.18 0.43
CA ILE A 39 19.80 -1.45 0.93
C ILE A 39 20.48 -2.54 0.10
N PHE A 40 19.79 -3.68 -0.13
CA PHE A 40 20.33 -4.77 -0.93
C PHE A 40 20.54 -4.37 -2.38
N GLY A 41 19.65 -3.56 -2.94
CA GLY A 41 19.79 -3.07 -4.32
C GLY A 41 21.05 -2.21 -4.49
N ILE A 42 21.34 -1.35 -3.54
CA ILE A 42 22.55 -0.53 -3.54
C ILE A 42 23.78 -1.43 -3.44
N TRP A 43 23.75 -2.39 -2.52
CA TRP A 43 24.88 -3.31 -2.30
C TRP A 43 25.16 -4.19 -3.53
N LEU A 44 24.12 -4.72 -4.16
CA LEU A 44 24.21 -5.58 -5.33
C LEU A 44 24.37 -4.80 -6.63
N GLN A 45 24.30 -3.48 -6.59
CA GLN A 45 24.43 -2.61 -7.76
C GLN A 45 23.46 -2.98 -8.88
N ILE A 46 22.16 -3.09 -8.53
CA ILE A 46 21.13 -3.44 -9.51
C ILE A 46 21.02 -2.35 -10.60
N SER A 47 20.53 -2.75 -11.78
CA SER A 47 20.44 -1.87 -12.93
C SER A 47 19.36 -0.79 -12.75
N LYS A 48 19.43 0.24 -13.60
CA LYS A 48 18.42 1.30 -13.64
C LYS A 48 17.02 0.73 -13.89
N THR A 49 16.90 -0.22 -14.81
CA THR A 49 15.64 -0.89 -15.12
C THR A 49 15.10 -1.62 -13.88
N GLU A 50 15.95 -2.31 -13.17
CA GLU A 50 15.56 -3.01 -11.94
C GLU A 50 15.10 -2.04 -10.86
N TRP A 51 15.77 -0.90 -10.73
CA TRP A 51 15.31 0.17 -9.80
C TRP A 51 13.93 0.70 -10.18
N MET A 52 13.68 0.91 -11.48
CA MET A 52 12.36 1.39 -11.92
C MET A 52 11.27 0.38 -11.58
N ILE A 53 11.54 -0.91 -11.76
CA ILE A 53 10.61 -1.98 -11.39
C ILE A 53 10.35 -1.94 -9.89
N CYS A 54 11.38 -1.82 -9.07
CA CYS A 54 11.23 -1.73 -7.61
C CYS A 54 10.37 -0.54 -7.19
N PHE A 55 10.59 0.63 -7.78
CA PHE A 55 9.79 1.82 -7.45
C PHE A 55 8.33 1.66 -7.82
N ILE A 56 8.04 1.06 -8.97
CA ILE A 56 6.66 0.77 -9.39
C ILE A 56 5.99 -0.17 -8.39
N LEU A 57 6.68 -1.23 -7.99
CA LEU A 57 6.15 -2.21 -7.04
C LEU A 57 5.90 -1.59 -5.66
N PHE A 58 6.84 -0.81 -5.15
CA PHE A 58 6.66 -0.14 -3.85
C PHE A 58 5.48 0.83 -3.87
N GLY A 59 5.41 1.66 -4.90
CA GLY A 59 4.31 2.62 -5.05
C GLY A 59 2.98 1.91 -5.14
N LEU A 60 2.90 0.84 -5.91
CA LEU A 60 1.68 0.07 -6.09
C LEU A 60 1.23 -0.61 -4.80
N ILE A 61 2.15 -1.24 -4.07
CA ILE A 61 1.82 -1.88 -2.78
C ILE A 61 1.33 -0.85 -1.78
N LEU A 62 2.03 0.27 -1.63
CA LEU A 62 1.63 1.31 -0.69
C LEU A 62 0.29 1.93 -1.05
N ALA A 63 0.05 2.19 -2.34
CA ALA A 63 -1.22 2.73 -2.82
C ALA A 63 -2.37 1.76 -2.54
N LEU A 64 -2.18 0.47 -2.78
CA LEU A 64 -3.21 -0.54 -2.52
C LEU A 64 -3.47 -0.72 -1.02
N GLU A 65 -2.43 -0.59 -0.17
CA GLU A 65 -2.63 -0.60 1.28
C GLU A 65 -3.50 0.56 1.75
N LEU A 66 -3.29 1.74 1.18
CA LEU A 66 -4.14 2.90 1.48
C LEU A 66 -5.58 2.66 1.04
N VAL A 67 -5.78 2.08 -0.14
CA VAL A 67 -7.10 1.74 -0.65
C VAL A 67 -7.75 0.67 0.25
N ASN A 68 -7.00 -0.33 0.67
CA ASN A 68 -7.50 -1.36 1.59
C ASN A 68 -7.99 -0.73 2.90
N THR A 69 -7.20 0.17 3.47
CA THR A 69 -7.58 0.90 4.69
C THR A 69 -8.86 1.70 4.47
N ALA A 70 -8.99 2.37 3.32
CA ALA A 70 -10.21 3.11 2.98
C ALA A 70 -11.42 2.20 2.85
N VAL A 71 -11.27 1.03 2.25
CA VAL A 71 -12.35 0.03 2.13
C VAL A 71 -12.78 -0.44 3.51
N GLU A 72 -11.83 -0.79 4.39
CA GLU A 72 -12.14 -1.22 5.75
C GLU A 72 -12.91 -0.15 6.52
N ALA A 73 -12.44 1.09 6.46
CA ALA A 73 -13.09 2.21 7.15
C ALA A 73 -14.50 2.45 6.59
N THR A 74 -14.64 2.37 5.27
CA THR A 74 -15.94 2.57 4.61
C THR A 74 -16.94 1.50 5.00
N VAL A 75 -16.52 0.24 4.99
CA VAL A 75 -17.37 -0.89 5.39
C VAL A 75 -17.77 -0.75 6.87
N ASP A 76 -16.83 -0.37 7.74
CA ASP A 76 -17.08 -0.23 9.17
C ASP A 76 -18.06 0.91 9.50
N LEU A 77 -18.22 1.90 8.61
CA LEU A 77 -19.26 2.91 8.73
C LEU A 77 -20.66 2.30 8.63
N PHE A 78 -20.82 1.23 7.85
CA PHE A 78 -22.12 0.57 7.66
C PHE A 78 -22.37 -0.52 8.69
N THR A 79 -21.34 -1.29 9.03
CA THR A 79 -21.47 -2.39 9.98
C THR A 79 -20.11 -2.85 10.49
N GLU A 80 -20.03 -3.13 11.78
CA GLU A 80 -18.90 -3.83 12.39
C GLU A 80 -19.16 -5.34 12.49
N GLU A 81 -20.38 -5.77 12.17
CA GLU A 81 -20.74 -7.18 12.16
C GLU A 81 -20.11 -7.90 10.98
N ARG A 82 -19.90 -9.21 11.15
CA ARG A 82 -19.30 -10.07 10.11
C ARG A 82 -20.36 -10.51 9.09
N LYS A 83 -20.94 -9.56 8.38
CA LYS A 83 -21.88 -9.88 7.31
C LYS A 83 -21.12 -10.40 6.11
N PRO A 84 -21.70 -11.38 5.34
CA PRO A 84 -21.00 -11.97 4.20
C PRO A 84 -20.52 -10.96 3.17
N LEU A 85 -21.31 -9.94 2.86
CA LEU A 85 -20.93 -8.92 1.89
C LEU A 85 -19.82 -8.01 2.40
N ALA A 86 -19.87 -7.64 3.69
CA ALA A 86 -18.82 -6.85 4.32
C ALA A 86 -17.50 -7.62 4.33
N LYS A 87 -17.54 -8.90 4.66
CA LYS A 87 -16.37 -9.78 4.62
C LYS A 87 -15.81 -9.88 3.21
N LYS A 88 -16.66 -10.06 2.21
CA LYS A 88 -16.24 -10.14 0.81
C LYS A 88 -15.50 -8.89 0.36
N ALA A 89 -16.01 -7.71 0.71
CA ALA A 89 -15.37 -6.44 0.36
C ALA A 89 -13.99 -6.31 1.00
N LYS A 90 -13.88 -6.59 2.30
CA LYS A 90 -12.62 -6.51 3.03
C LYS A 90 -11.60 -7.53 2.51
N ASP A 91 -12.04 -8.77 2.29
CA ASP A 91 -11.17 -9.83 1.80
C ASP A 91 -10.65 -9.54 0.39
N ALA A 92 -11.51 -9.02 -0.48
CA ALA A 92 -11.09 -8.65 -1.84
C ALA A 92 -10.06 -7.53 -1.83
N ALA A 93 -10.25 -6.52 -0.99
CA ALA A 93 -9.30 -5.42 -0.87
C ALA A 93 -7.94 -5.90 -0.31
N ALA A 94 -7.97 -6.75 0.71
CA ALA A 94 -6.75 -7.36 1.26
C ALA A 94 -6.09 -8.28 0.23
N GLY A 95 -6.88 -9.01 -0.55
CA GLY A 95 -6.38 -9.88 -1.60
C GLY A 95 -5.66 -9.12 -2.70
N ALA A 96 -6.11 -7.90 -3.03
CA ALA A 96 -5.42 -7.06 -4.01
C ALA A 96 -3.99 -6.74 -3.57
N VAL A 97 -3.81 -6.40 -2.31
CA VAL A 97 -2.47 -6.16 -1.74
C VAL A 97 -1.63 -7.43 -1.80
N LEU A 98 -2.21 -8.56 -1.41
CA LEU A 98 -1.52 -9.84 -1.38
C LEU A 98 -1.03 -10.26 -2.76
N ILE A 99 -1.84 -10.08 -3.80
CA ILE A 99 -1.45 -10.40 -5.18
C ILE A 99 -0.19 -9.63 -5.57
N VAL A 100 -0.17 -8.33 -5.35
CA VAL A 100 1.00 -7.51 -5.70
C VAL A 100 2.21 -7.90 -4.86
N ALA A 101 2.02 -8.20 -3.58
CA ALA A 101 3.10 -8.63 -2.70
C ALA A 101 3.71 -9.96 -3.17
N ILE A 102 2.90 -10.91 -3.63
CA ILE A 102 3.38 -12.18 -4.16
C ILE A 102 4.22 -11.95 -5.42
N PHE A 103 3.71 -11.17 -6.38
CA PHE A 103 4.46 -10.87 -7.60
C PHE A 103 5.73 -10.07 -7.30
N ALA A 104 5.68 -9.16 -6.33
CA ALA A 104 6.87 -8.42 -5.91
C ALA A 104 7.94 -9.35 -5.34
N ALA A 105 7.55 -10.34 -4.54
CA ALA A 105 8.48 -11.34 -4.01
C ALA A 105 9.11 -12.17 -5.11
N VAL A 106 8.31 -12.60 -6.10
CA VAL A 106 8.82 -13.35 -7.26
C VAL A 106 9.82 -12.50 -8.04
N ILE A 107 9.50 -11.26 -8.33
CA ILE A 107 10.38 -10.35 -9.05
C ILE A 107 11.67 -10.10 -8.27
N GLY A 108 11.57 -9.92 -6.95
CA GLY A 108 12.73 -9.76 -6.09
C GLY A 108 13.69 -10.95 -6.14
N ILE A 109 13.14 -12.15 -6.22
CA ILE A 109 13.97 -13.37 -6.37
C ILE A 109 14.66 -13.39 -7.73
N LEU A 110 13.97 -12.93 -8.78
CA LEU A 110 14.52 -12.91 -10.14
C LEU A 110 15.58 -11.83 -10.35
N ILE A 111 15.54 -10.78 -9.58
CA ILE A 111 16.56 -9.75 -9.59
C ILE A 111 17.79 -10.22 -8.82
#